data_07b738be125a8a95c03141c8aefd25ef
#
_entry.id   07b738be125a8a95c03141c8aefd25ef
#
_cell.length_a   1.000
_cell.length_b   1.000
_cell.length_c   1.000
_cell.angle_alpha   90.00
_cell.angle_beta   90.00
_cell.angle_gamma   90.00
#
_symmetry.space_group_name_H-M   'P 1'
#
loop_
_entity.id
_entity.type
_entity.pdbx_description
1 polymer ?
#
loop_
_entity_poly.entity_id
_entity_poly.type
_entity_poly.pdbx_seq_one_letter_code
_entity_poly.pdbx_strand_id
1 'polypeptide(L)'
;LQKIYGADKLANALQLSVTEFKSMVLLNDGQGKFTATALPNHAQLFPIRDFILQDVNGDGKKDIICGGNMYGAEVETVRYDAGVGLLLYGDGKGGFKPAPVAESGIFSPYDTRDVMPIRIGTSKTPGILFVNNSGPAQLFMPSGNAISGVAALR
;
A
#
# COMPACT_ATOMS: atom_id res chain seq x y z
N LEU A 1 9.22 25.29 21.32
CA LEU A 1 10.01 25.96 20.28
C LEU A 1 10.32 27.41 20.67
N GLN A 2 9.33 28.23 21.10
CA GLN A 2 9.54 29.63 21.47
C GLN A 2 10.55 29.83 22.61
N LYS A 3 10.59 28.93 23.61
CA LYS A 3 11.57 28.93 24.70
C LYS A 3 13.01 28.63 24.24
N ILE A 4 13.18 27.97 23.10
CA ILE A 4 14.47 27.54 22.56
C ILE A 4 15.00 28.59 21.57
N TYR A 5 14.17 29.02 20.64
CA TYR A 5 14.57 29.88 19.52
C TYR A 5 14.25 31.36 19.69
N GLY A 6 13.34 31.70 20.62
CA GLY A 6 12.80 33.04 20.79
C GLY A 6 11.63 33.32 19.85
N ALA A 7 10.73 34.19 20.28
CA ALA A 7 9.54 34.55 19.52
C ALA A 7 9.87 35.28 18.21
N ASP A 8 10.88 36.13 18.22
CA ASP A 8 11.28 36.97 17.07
C ASP A 8 11.73 36.13 15.87
N LYS A 9 12.47 35.03 16.12
CA LYS A 9 12.95 34.12 15.08
C LYS A 9 11.83 33.25 14.51
N LEU A 10 10.76 33.05 15.25
CA LEU A 10 9.62 32.26 14.82
C LEU A 10 8.47 33.07 14.22
N ALA A 11 8.52 34.40 14.31
CA ALA A 11 7.45 35.30 13.84
C ALA A 11 7.14 35.12 12.34
N ASN A 12 8.17 34.86 11.53
CA ASN A 12 8.06 34.65 10.08
C ASN A 12 8.31 33.19 9.67
N ALA A 13 8.33 32.24 10.60
CA ALA A 13 8.55 30.85 10.28
C ALA A 13 7.31 30.25 9.62
N LEU A 14 7.51 29.49 8.54
CA LEU A 14 6.44 28.69 7.92
C LEU A 14 5.95 27.64 8.92
N GLN A 15 4.67 27.73 9.26
CA GLN A 15 4.00 26.75 10.12
C GLN A 15 3.10 25.86 9.28
N LEU A 16 3.43 24.57 9.25
CA LEU A 16 2.61 23.56 8.59
C LEU A 16 2.03 22.63 9.65
N SER A 17 0.80 22.21 9.43
CA SER A 17 0.13 21.20 10.28
C SER A 17 -0.47 20.11 9.41
N VAL A 18 -0.43 18.89 9.92
CA VAL A 18 -1.12 17.73 9.32
C VAL A 18 -2.29 17.38 10.23
N THR A 19 -3.48 17.31 9.66
CA THR A 19 -4.72 17.06 10.39
C THR A 19 -5.30 15.68 10.08
N GLU A 20 -4.86 15.03 9.00
CA GLU A 20 -5.30 13.70 8.62
C GLU A 20 -4.08 12.81 8.34
N PHE A 21 -4.03 11.65 9.01
CA PHE A 21 -2.93 10.68 8.92
C PHE A 21 -3.33 9.35 8.27
N LYS A 22 -4.61 9.21 7.89
CA LYS A 22 -5.11 7.97 7.30
C LYS A 22 -4.64 7.79 5.88
N SER A 23 -4.40 6.55 5.50
CA SER A 23 -4.35 6.15 4.09
C SER A 23 -5.75 6.28 3.49
N MET A 24 -5.87 7.01 2.39
CA MET A 24 -7.17 7.43 1.83
C MET A 24 -7.23 7.24 0.32
N VAL A 25 -8.43 7.12 -0.20
CA VAL A 25 -8.74 7.26 -1.62
C VAL A 25 -9.34 8.64 -1.85
N LEU A 26 -8.86 9.33 -2.86
CA LEU A 26 -9.41 10.59 -3.34
C LEU A 26 -10.18 10.33 -4.64
N LEU A 27 -11.49 10.41 -4.58
CA LEU A 27 -12.36 10.24 -5.74
C LEU A 27 -12.55 11.59 -6.43
N ASN A 28 -12.12 11.66 -7.69
CA ASN A 28 -12.34 12.81 -8.54
C ASN A 28 -13.73 12.73 -9.22
N ASP A 29 -14.51 13.78 -9.14
CA ASP A 29 -15.82 13.88 -9.81
C ASP A 29 -15.71 14.24 -11.32
N GLY A 30 -14.48 14.40 -11.83
CA GLY A 30 -14.22 14.81 -13.21
C GLY A 30 -14.34 16.33 -13.45
N GLN A 31 -14.68 17.11 -12.42
CA GLN A 31 -14.79 18.57 -12.46
C GLN A 31 -13.77 19.27 -11.55
N GLY A 32 -12.76 18.51 -11.09
CA GLY A 32 -11.70 19.04 -10.22
C GLY A 32 -12.01 18.98 -8.72
N LYS A 33 -13.15 18.44 -8.32
CA LYS A 33 -13.50 18.23 -6.92
C LYS A 33 -13.15 16.81 -6.50
N PHE A 34 -12.52 16.68 -5.34
CA PHE A 34 -12.14 15.41 -4.76
C PHE A 34 -12.91 15.11 -3.47
N THR A 35 -13.38 13.89 -3.35
CA THR A 35 -13.97 13.37 -2.10
C THR A 35 -13.02 12.37 -1.49
N ALA A 36 -12.60 12.62 -0.25
CA ALA A 36 -11.69 11.77 0.49
C ALA A 36 -12.45 10.68 1.25
N THR A 37 -12.05 9.42 1.08
CA THR A 37 -12.60 8.27 1.81
C THR A 37 -11.45 7.48 2.43
N ALA A 38 -11.48 7.25 3.73
CA ALA A 38 -10.47 6.46 4.41
C ALA A 38 -10.52 5.00 3.95
N LEU A 39 -9.35 4.41 3.70
CA LEU A 39 -9.22 2.99 3.49
C LEU A 39 -9.56 2.20 4.78
N PRO A 40 -9.91 0.91 4.68
CA PRO A 40 -10.16 0.07 5.85
C PRO A 40 -9.01 0.04 6.85
N ASN A 41 -9.30 -0.31 8.11
CA ASN A 41 -8.32 -0.34 9.18
C ASN A 41 -7.06 -1.15 8.87
N HIS A 42 -7.17 -2.23 8.10
CA HIS A 42 -6.01 -3.02 7.67
C HIS A 42 -4.98 -2.20 6.89
N ALA A 43 -5.42 -1.21 6.12
CA ALA A 43 -4.57 -0.29 5.38
C ALA A 43 -4.01 0.86 6.23
N GLN A 44 -4.38 0.94 7.51
CA GLN A 44 -3.88 1.93 8.47
C GLN A 44 -2.80 1.37 9.41
N LEU A 45 -2.56 0.04 9.36
CA LEU A 45 -1.66 -0.63 10.30
C LEU A 45 -0.18 -0.48 9.94
N PHE A 46 0.12 -0.11 8.71
CA PHE A 46 1.48 0.03 8.21
C PHE A 46 1.59 1.15 7.16
N PRO A 47 2.76 1.74 6.97
CA PRO A 47 2.96 2.70 5.89
C PRO A 47 2.88 1.98 4.54
N ILE A 48 1.86 2.28 3.74
CA ILE A 48 1.79 1.82 2.36
C ILE A 48 2.87 2.56 1.56
N ARG A 49 3.74 1.81 0.88
CA ARG A 49 4.85 2.35 0.12
C ARG A 49 4.55 2.38 -1.36
N ASP A 50 3.87 1.35 -1.83
CA ASP A 50 3.43 1.26 -3.21
C ASP A 50 2.18 0.41 -3.36
N PHE A 51 1.45 0.60 -4.47
CA PHE A 51 0.22 -0.12 -4.76
C PHE A 51 -0.05 -0.20 -6.27
N ILE A 52 -0.84 -1.19 -6.65
CA ILE A 52 -1.42 -1.29 -7.98
C ILE A 52 -2.95 -1.30 -7.92
N LEU A 53 -3.57 -0.78 -8.99
CA LEU A 53 -5.02 -0.79 -9.19
C LEU A 53 -5.34 -1.74 -10.35
N GLN A 54 -5.92 -2.90 -10.03
CA GLN A 54 -6.25 -3.91 -11.01
C GLN A 54 -7.52 -4.66 -10.59
N ASP A 55 -8.34 -5.06 -11.55
CA ASP A 55 -9.41 -6.02 -11.32
C ASP A 55 -8.76 -7.42 -11.21
N VAL A 56 -8.72 -7.98 -10.00
CA VAL A 56 -8.06 -9.26 -9.74
C VAL A 56 -9.04 -10.43 -9.63
N ASN A 57 -10.31 -10.16 -9.38
CA ASN A 57 -11.36 -11.16 -9.25
C ASN A 57 -12.27 -11.27 -10.49
N GLY A 58 -12.10 -10.36 -11.47
CA GLY A 58 -12.86 -10.38 -12.73
C GLY A 58 -14.27 -9.80 -12.62
N ASP A 59 -14.56 -8.99 -11.58
CA ASP A 59 -15.88 -8.39 -11.38
C ASP A 59 -16.06 -7.04 -12.10
N GLY A 60 -15.03 -6.58 -12.83
CA GLY A 60 -15.01 -5.34 -13.59
C GLY A 60 -14.70 -4.09 -12.77
N LYS A 61 -14.43 -4.24 -11.48
CA LYS A 61 -14.07 -3.13 -10.58
C LYS A 61 -12.56 -3.14 -10.29
N LYS A 62 -12.05 -2.01 -9.85
CA LYS A 62 -10.64 -1.89 -9.49
C LYS A 62 -10.43 -2.28 -8.03
N ASP A 63 -9.54 -3.22 -7.82
CA ASP A 63 -9.03 -3.63 -6.51
C ASP A 63 -7.68 -2.96 -6.25
N ILE A 64 -7.29 -2.87 -4.99
CA ILE A 64 -5.97 -2.38 -4.57
C ILE A 64 -5.14 -3.56 -4.08
N ILE A 65 -3.95 -3.74 -4.64
CA ILE A 65 -2.92 -4.58 -4.04
C ILE A 65 -1.80 -3.67 -3.59
N CYS A 66 -1.43 -3.72 -2.33
CA CYS A 66 -0.40 -2.85 -1.78
C CYS A 66 0.57 -3.58 -0.86
N GLY A 67 1.78 -3.02 -0.79
CA GLY A 67 2.83 -3.42 0.13
C GLY A 67 3.41 -2.22 0.85
N GLY A 68 4.19 -2.48 1.89
CA GLY A 68 4.74 -1.39 2.66
C GLY A 68 5.72 -1.84 3.74
N ASN A 69 5.56 -1.30 4.91
CA ASN A 69 6.45 -1.33 6.05
C ASN A 69 7.61 -0.32 5.93
N MET A 70 8.29 -0.09 7.03
CA MET A 70 9.50 0.74 7.11
C MET A 70 10.39 0.19 8.20
N TYR A 71 11.47 -0.48 7.78
CA TYR A 71 12.45 -1.09 8.69
C TYR A 71 13.53 -0.11 9.13
N GLY A 72 13.89 0.85 8.26
CA GLY A 72 14.88 1.89 8.53
C GLY A 72 14.29 3.07 9.31
N ALA A 73 13.61 2.81 10.43
CA ALA A 73 13.18 3.84 11.36
C ALA A 73 14.37 4.35 12.19
N GLU A 74 14.20 5.49 12.88
CA GLU A 74 15.21 6.01 13.81
C GLU A 74 15.43 5.03 14.98
N VAL A 75 16.63 5.09 15.57
CA VAL A 75 17.04 4.16 16.62
C VAL A 75 16.09 4.18 17.84
N GLU A 76 15.47 5.34 18.09
CA GLU A 76 14.56 5.55 19.24
C GLU A 76 13.10 5.18 18.94
N THR A 77 12.79 4.86 17.68
CA THR A 77 11.44 4.45 17.26
C THR A 77 11.41 2.98 16.88
N VAL A 78 10.30 2.32 17.23
CA VAL A 78 10.07 0.95 16.77
C VAL A 78 9.91 0.89 15.25
N ARG A 79 10.31 -0.22 14.70
CA ARG A 79 10.14 -0.52 13.28
C ARG A 79 8.65 -0.62 12.93
N TYR A 80 8.25 -0.05 11.80
CA TYR A 80 6.87 -0.16 11.30
C TYR A 80 6.77 -1.41 10.42
N ASP A 81 6.39 -2.54 11.01
CA ASP A 81 6.43 -3.87 10.38
C ASP A 81 5.13 -4.68 10.55
N ALA A 82 4.01 -4.02 10.81
CA ALA A 82 2.72 -4.66 10.96
C ALA A 82 2.06 -5.09 9.63
N GLY A 83 2.62 -4.67 8.48
CA GLY A 83 2.10 -5.02 7.16
C GLY A 83 2.61 -6.37 6.68
N VAL A 84 1.71 -7.13 6.06
CA VAL A 84 2.03 -8.42 5.43
C VAL A 84 1.65 -8.45 3.94
N GLY A 85 1.53 -7.28 3.32
CA GLY A 85 0.85 -7.12 2.03
C GLY A 85 -0.66 -7.14 2.20
N LEU A 86 -1.38 -6.52 1.29
CA LEU A 86 -2.83 -6.36 1.42
C LEU A 86 -3.50 -6.33 0.05
N LEU A 87 -4.57 -7.11 -0.09
CA LEU A 87 -5.54 -7.01 -1.17
C LEU A 87 -6.83 -6.39 -0.63
N LEU A 88 -7.34 -5.39 -1.31
CA LEU A 88 -8.60 -4.72 -1.02
C LEU A 88 -9.50 -4.83 -2.24
N TYR A 89 -10.63 -5.53 -2.12
CA TYR A 89 -11.64 -5.57 -3.17
C TYR A 89 -12.42 -4.26 -3.22
N GLY A 90 -12.51 -3.67 -4.40
CA GLY A 90 -13.24 -2.44 -4.65
C GLY A 90 -14.72 -2.68 -4.95
N ASP A 91 -15.58 -1.75 -4.54
CA ASP A 91 -17.01 -1.76 -4.85
C ASP A 91 -17.36 -0.97 -6.14
N GLY A 92 -16.34 -0.36 -6.78
CA GLY A 92 -16.50 0.52 -7.93
C GLY A 92 -17.03 1.92 -7.61
N LYS A 93 -17.24 2.23 -6.32
CA LYS A 93 -17.76 3.53 -5.83
C LYS A 93 -16.82 4.22 -4.84
N GLY A 94 -15.59 3.68 -4.69
CA GLY A 94 -14.58 4.18 -3.77
C GLY A 94 -14.57 3.52 -2.39
N GLY A 95 -15.45 2.56 -2.16
CA GLY A 95 -15.41 1.67 -1.01
C GLY A 95 -14.50 0.46 -1.27
N PHE A 96 -13.83 -0.01 -0.22
CA PHE A 96 -12.89 -1.13 -0.30
C PHE A 96 -13.07 -2.08 0.88
N LYS A 97 -12.93 -3.39 0.61
CA LYS A 97 -13.03 -4.46 1.61
C LYS A 97 -11.74 -5.29 1.60
N PRO A 98 -11.08 -5.49 2.76
CA PRO A 98 -9.89 -6.31 2.82
C PRO A 98 -10.20 -7.79 2.55
N ALA A 99 -9.39 -8.42 1.71
CA ALA A 99 -9.37 -9.86 1.52
C ALA A 99 -8.54 -10.51 2.63
N PRO A 100 -8.99 -11.61 3.24
CA PRO A 100 -8.15 -12.39 4.12
C PRO A 100 -6.90 -12.93 3.41
N VAL A 101 -5.77 -13.04 4.11
CA VAL A 101 -4.53 -13.60 3.54
C VAL A 101 -4.75 -15.01 3.00
N ALA A 102 -5.56 -15.81 3.67
CA ALA A 102 -5.90 -17.17 3.21
C ALA A 102 -6.66 -17.20 1.87
N GLU A 103 -7.37 -16.13 1.53
CA GLU A 103 -8.08 -15.97 0.25
C GLU A 103 -7.18 -15.36 -0.81
N SER A 104 -6.49 -14.27 -0.48
CA SER A 104 -5.63 -13.55 -1.43
C SER A 104 -4.34 -14.27 -1.75
N GLY A 105 -3.82 -15.09 -0.83
CA GLY A 105 -2.49 -15.70 -0.91
C GLY A 105 -1.34 -14.69 -0.81
N ILE A 106 -1.62 -13.39 -0.67
CA ILE A 106 -0.59 -12.36 -0.57
C ILE A 106 -0.07 -12.32 0.86
N PHE A 107 1.19 -12.71 1.03
CA PHE A 107 1.90 -12.64 2.29
C PHE A 107 3.32 -12.11 2.06
N SER A 108 3.52 -10.81 2.27
CA SER A 108 4.81 -10.11 2.14
C SER A 108 5.11 -9.32 3.42
N PRO A 109 5.66 -9.97 4.46
CA PRO A 109 6.00 -9.32 5.72
C PRO A 109 7.36 -8.61 5.66
N TYR A 110 7.65 -7.94 4.55
CA TYR A 110 8.93 -7.29 4.30
C TYR A 110 8.79 -5.77 4.17
N ASP A 111 9.92 -5.08 4.13
CA ASP A 111 10.01 -3.66 3.80
C ASP A 111 9.84 -3.49 2.28
N THR A 112 8.60 -3.64 1.80
CA THR A 112 8.26 -3.55 0.39
C THR A 112 8.42 -2.11 -0.10
N ARG A 113 9.09 -1.95 -1.23
CA ARG A 113 9.37 -0.65 -1.85
C ARG A 113 8.60 -0.41 -3.13
N ASP A 114 8.30 -1.50 -3.84
CA ASP A 114 7.63 -1.43 -5.13
C ASP A 114 6.72 -2.64 -5.32
N VAL A 115 5.56 -2.44 -5.94
CA VAL A 115 4.58 -3.47 -6.27
C VAL A 115 4.18 -3.28 -7.73
N MET A 116 4.52 -4.23 -8.59
CA MET A 116 4.29 -4.07 -10.03
C MET A 116 3.64 -5.28 -10.66
N PRO A 117 2.73 -5.06 -11.66
CA PRO A 117 2.23 -6.14 -12.49
C PRO A 117 3.32 -6.55 -13.49
N ILE A 118 3.53 -7.85 -13.63
CA ILE A 118 4.50 -8.39 -14.60
C ILE A 118 3.86 -9.46 -15.48
N ARG A 119 4.54 -9.79 -16.58
CA ARG A 119 4.19 -10.89 -17.50
C ARG A 119 5.34 -11.88 -17.53
N ILE A 120 5.04 -13.16 -17.31
CA ILE A 120 6.05 -14.20 -17.10
C ILE A 120 6.06 -15.18 -18.25
N GLY A 121 7.27 -15.46 -18.74
CA GLY A 121 7.52 -16.43 -19.79
C GLY A 121 6.92 -16.07 -21.15
N THR A 122 7.00 -17.00 -22.07
CA THR A 122 6.48 -16.87 -23.44
C THR A 122 4.94 -16.83 -23.47
N SER A 123 4.29 -17.49 -22.51
CA SER A 123 2.83 -17.48 -22.31
C SER A 123 2.28 -16.16 -21.77
N LYS A 124 3.17 -15.24 -21.36
CA LYS A 124 2.79 -13.95 -20.75
C LYS A 124 1.84 -14.10 -19.56
N THR A 125 2.04 -15.12 -18.75
CA THR A 125 1.24 -15.36 -17.56
C THR A 125 1.30 -14.13 -16.64
N PRO A 126 0.16 -13.58 -16.19
CA PRO A 126 0.16 -12.42 -15.31
C PRO A 126 0.72 -12.78 -13.93
N GLY A 127 1.41 -11.85 -13.31
CA GLY A 127 1.90 -11.96 -11.95
C GLY A 127 2.06 -10.58 -11.32
N ILE A 128 2.25 -10.56 -10.02
CA ILE A 128 2.50 -9.36 -9.25
C ILE A 128 3.82 -9.55 -8.53
N LEU A 129 4.76 -8.65 -8.79
CA LEU A 129 6.09 -8.64 -8.18
C LEU A 129 6.11 -7.63 -7.02
N PHE A 130 6.52 -8.11 -5.85
CA PHE A 130 6.86 -7.28 -4.70
C PHE A 130 8.37 -7.18 -4.58
N VAL A 131 8.89 -5.98 -4.61
CA VAL A 131 10.31 -5.69 -4.47
C VAL A 131 10.57 -5.19 -3.05
N ASN A 132 11.38 -5.94 -2.32
CA ASN A 132 11.62 -5.73 -0.89
C ASN A 132 13.03 -5.18 -0.64
N ASN A 133 13.14 -4.18 0.22
CA ASN A 133 14.41 -3.64 0.66
C ASN A 133 15.12 -4.64 1.58
N SER A 134 16.34 -5.01 1.22
CA SER A 134 17.15 -5.99 1.97
C SER A 134 16.44 -7.33 2.22
N GLY A 135 15.53 -7.70 1.31
CA GLY A 135 14.77 -8.93 1.35
C GLY A 135 14.59 -9.56 -0.03
N PRO A 136 14.08 -10.81 -0.09
CA PRO A 136 13.82 -11.46 -1.37
C PRO A 136 12.71 -10.74 -2.14
N ALA A 137 12.84 -10.64 -3.45
CA ALA A 137 11.70 -10.30 -4.29
C ALA A 137 10.69 -11.46 -4.25
N GLN A 138 9.40 -11.13 -4.21
CA GLN A 138 8.33 -12.11 -4.15
C GLN A 138 7.43 -11.98 -5.37
N LEU A 139 7.13 -13.10 -5.99
CA LEU A 139 6.24 -13.17 -7.13
C LEU A 139 4.96 -13.89 -6.74
N PHE A 140 3.84 -13.21 -6.87
CA PHE A 140 2.51 -13.76 -6.69
C PHE A 140 1.87 -14.02 -8.06
N MET A 141 1.33 -15.23 -8.24
CA MET A 141 0.70 -15.64 -9.49
C MET A 141 -0.73 -16.09 -9.23
N PRO A 142 -1.66 -15.86 -10.19
CA PRO A 142 -3.01 -16.40 -10.07
C PRO A 142 -2.98 -17.93 -10.04
N SER A 143 -3.75 -18.56 -9.16
CA SER A 143 -4.04 -19.99 -9.21
C SER A 143 -5.54 -20.20 -9.41
N GLY A 144 -5.93 -20.62 -10.60
CA GLY A 144 -7.34 -20.69 -10.95
C GLY A 144 -8.00 -19.30 -10.95
N ASN A 145 -9.05 -19.11 -10.17
CA ASN A 145 -9.77 -17.83 -10.05
C ASN A 145 -9.26 -16.93 -8.89
N ALA A 146 -8.18 -17.30 -8.22
CA ALA A 146 -7.59 -16.54 -7.12
C ALA A 146 -6.10 -16.31 -7.34
N ILE A 147 -5.55 -15.26 -6.72
CA ILE A 147 -4.10 -15.09 -6.66
C ILE A 147 -3.58 -16.06 -5.61
N SER A 148 -2.82 -17.06 -5.99
CA SER A 148 -2.18 -17.97 -5.04
C SER A 148 -0.76 -18.30 -5.48
N GLY A 149 0.08 -18.54 -4.52
CA GLY A 149 1.43 -19.07 -4.69
C GLY A 149 2.52 -18.03 -4.65
N VAL A 150 3.39 -18.15 -3.66
CA VAL A 150 4.65 -17.39 -3.54
C VAL A 150 5.76 -18.21 -4.15
N ALA A 151 6.32 -17.77 -5.28
CA ALA A 151 7.65 -18.16 -5.67
C ALA A 151 8.61 -17.08 -5.17
N ALA A 152 9.37 -17.37 -4.12
CA ALA A 152 10.48 -16.51 -3.74
C ALA A 152 11.58 -16.64 -4.79
N LEU A 153 11.88 -15.58 -5.50
CA LEU A 153 13.08 -15.48 -6.34
C LEU A 153 14.27 -15.26 -5.40
N ARG A 154 15.19 -16.20 -5.37
CA ARG A 154 16.45 -16.13 -4.63
C ARG A 154 17.50 -15.41 -5.47
#